data_fa4de299d8137827cca0efd126f1fa07
#
_entry.id   fa4de299d8137827cca0efd126f1fa07
#
_cell.length_a   1.000
_cell.length_b   1.000
_cell.length_c   1.000
_cell.angle_alpha   90.00
_cell.angle_beta   90.00
_cell.angle_gamma   90.00
#
_symmetry.space_group_name_H-M   'P 1'
#
loop_
_entity.id
_entity.type
_entity.pdbx_description
1 polymer ?
#
loop_
_entity_poly.entity_id
_entity_poly.type
_entity_poly.pdbx_seq_one_letter_code
_entity_poly.pdbx_strand_id
1 'polypeptide(L)'
;ETKTYKIIKINLQFVKFNKTLQILHFQFNIFKKQIKINMKKSTFISTIAFAFIMLLTTNVNAQKFVGLNKSPMDAASFPSDYKVSDKAVKIVYGRPQLNGRSLSELAPNGKQWRTGANEAAEITFYKDMTVAGTKIKAGTYTMSTIPGEKEWTLIFSTDLNVWGSYFYDEANDVARVTAKTTMSDESLEAFSIMFDEKGNMHLGWDKVRVEVTMM
;
A
#
# COMPACT_ATOMS: atom_id res chain seq x y z
N GLU A 1 9.32 11.77 31.24
CA GLU A 1 7.81 11.76 31.36
C GLU A 1 7.16 10.48 30.84
N THR A 2 7.74 9.75 29.88
CA THR A 2 7.11 8.58 29.26
C THR A 2 7.09 7.29 30.09
N LYS A 3 8.05 7.08 30.97
CA LYS A 3 8.17 5.85 31.77
C LYS A 3 7.20 5.81 32.94
N THR A 4 6.99 6.95 33.59
CA THR A 4 6.07 7.10 34.73
C THR A 4 4.62 6.95 34.29
N TYR A 5 4.23 7.48 33.12
CA TYR A 5 2.88 7.37 32.58
C TYR A 5 2.49 5.92 32.24
N LYS A 6 3.45 5.12 31.77
CA LYS A 6 3.27 3.72 31.44
C LYS A 6 3.02 2.85 32.69
N ILE A 7 3.73 3.16 33.79
CA ILE A 7 3.58 2.48 35.09
C ILE A 7 2.22 2.80 35.71
N ILE A 8 1.78 4.05 35.66
CA ILE A 8 0.46 4.47 36.19
C ILE A 8 -0.68 3.78 35.41
N LYS A 9 -0.56 3.66 34.08
CA LYS A 9 -1.56 3.01 33.24
C LYS A 9 -1.65 1.51 33.49
N ILE A 10 -0.53 0.83 33.76
CA ILE A 10 -0.48 -0.59 34.12
C ILE A 10 -1.10 -0.80 35.51
N ASN A 11 -0.80 0.05 36.49
CA ASN A 11 -1.40 -0.04 37.82
C ASN A 11 -2.90 0.21 37.79
N LEU A 12 -3.40 1.15 36.99
CA LEU A 12 -4.84 1.37 36.84
C LEU A 12 -5.56 0.19 36.18
N GLN A 13 -4.92 -0.47 35.20
CA GLN A 13 -5.47 -1.69 34.62
C GLN A 13 -5.47 -2.85 35.61
N PHE A 14 -4.43 -2.99 36.42
CA PHE A 14 -4.35 -4.03 37.49
C PHE A 14 -5.40 -3.83 38.58
N VAL A 15 -5.65 -2.59 39.00
CA VAL A 15 -6.69 -2.24 39.97
C VAL A 15 -8.10 -2.51 39.39
N LYS A 16 -8.34 -2.17 38.11
CA LYS A 16 -9.61 -2.49 37.43
C LYS A 16 -9.82 -4.00 37.31
N PHE A 17 -8.78 -4.74 36.96
CA PHE A 17 -8.82 -6.20 36.87
C PHE A 17 -9.14 -6.86 38.18
N ASN A 18 -8.48 -6.45 39.28
CA ASN A 18 -8.76 -6.97 40.63
C ASN A 18 -10.18 -6.64 41.12
N LYS A 19 -10.69 -5.46 40.82
CA LYS A 19 -12.07 -5.06 41.13
C LYS A 19 -13.09 -5.93 40.38
N THR A 20 -12.84 -6.21 39.11
CA THR A 20 -13.67 -7.11 38.30
C THR A 20 -13.64 -8.54 38.81
N LEU A 21 -12.47 -9.03 39.23
CA LEU A 21 -12.32 -10.36 39.84
C LEU A 21 -13.11 -10.48 41.17
N GLN A 22 -13.08 -9.46 42.00
CA GLN A 22 -13.84 -9.42 43.24
C GLN A 22 -15.37 -9.43 43.02
N ILE A 23 -15.84 -8.70 42.00
CA ILE A 23 -17.25 -8.69 41.63
C ILE A 23 -17.68 -10.06 41.09
N LEU A 24 -16.86 -10.69 40.25
CA LEU A 24 -17.10 -12.05 39.77
C LEU A 24 -17.15 -13.09 40.92
N HIS A 25 -16.25 -12.98 41.87
CA HIS A 25 -16.22 -13.86 43.02
C HIS A 25 -17.47 -13.68 43.95
N PHE A 26 -17.92 -12.45 44.14
CA PHE A 26 -19.13 -12.13 44.87
C PHE A 26 -20.40 -12.66 44.17
N GLN A 27 -20.50 -12.45 42.87
CA GLN A 27 -21.59 -12.97 42.04
C GLN A 27 -21.62 -14.51 42.03
N PHE A 28 -20.47 -15.15 41.97
CA PHE A 28 -20.34 -16.60 42.03
C PHE A 28 -20.79 -17.17 43.40
N ASN A 29 -20.52 -16.47 44.50
CA ASN A 29 -20.97 -16.87 45.85
C ASN A 29 -22.48 -16.69 46.05
N ILE A 30 -23.07 -15.62 45.46
CA ILE A 30 -24.54 -15.44 45.46
C ILE A 30 -25.19 -16.56 44.65
N PHE A 31 -24.66 -16.88 43.49
CA PHE A 31 -25.12 -17.95 42.60
C PHE A 31 -25.08 -19.32 43.31
N LYS A 32 -24.00 -19.65 44.04
CA LYS A 32 -23.90 -20.84 44.87
C LYS A 32 -24.98 -20.92 45.98
N LYS A 33 -25.37 -19.78 46.57
CA LYS A 33 -26.34 -19.72 47.65
C LYS A 33 -27.79 -19.91 47.17
N GLN A 34 -28.07 -19.53 45.91
CA GLN A 34 -29.40 -19.70 45.31
C GLN A 34 -29.66 -21.08 44.70
N ILE A 35 -28.61 -21.83 44.32
CA ILE A 35 -28.76 -23.17 43.70
C ILE A 35 -28.73 -24.24 44.82
N LYS A 36 -29.76 -24.32 45.66
CA LYS A 36 -30.11 -25.55 46.41
C LYS A 36 -30.99 -26.45 45.55
N ILE A 37 -30.52 -26.81 44.35
CA ILE A 37 -31.19 -27.78 43.49
C ILE A 37 -30.35 -29.05 43.51
N ASN A 38 -30.98 -30.21 43.72
CA ASN A 38 -30.40 -31.53 43.63
C ASN A 38 -29.98 -31.86 42.18
N MET A 39 -28.94 -31.19 41.70
CA MET A 39 -28.34 -31.50 40.41
C MET A 39 -27.38 -32.67 40.54
N LYS A 40 -27.56 -33.70 39.72
CA LYS A 40 -26.61 -34.82 39.62
C LYS A 40 -25.23 -34.25 39.24
N LYS A 41 -24.15 -34.77 39.82
CA LYS A 41 -22.79 -34.29 39.63
C LYS A 41 -22.42 -34.11 38.12
N SER A 42 -22.96 -34.95 37.24
CA SER A 42 -22.72 -34.86 35.81
C SER A 42 -23.28 -33.60 35.14
N THR A 43 -24.48 -33.14 35.56
CA THR A 43 -25.12 -31.92 35.02
C THR A 43 -24.35 -30.66 35.44
N PHE A 44 -23.83 -30.66 36.68
CA PHE A 44 -23.02 -29.54 37.18
C PHE A 44 -21.70 -29.41 36.41
N ILE A 45 -21.02 -30.51 36.15
CA ILE A 45 -19.77 -30.53 35.34
C ILE A 45 -20.03 -30.08 33.92
N SER A 46 -21.13 -30.52 33.29
CA SER A 46 -21.51 -30.10 31.95
C SER A 46 -21.80 -28.60 31.82
N THR A 47 -22.46 -28.02 32.84
CA THR A 47 -22.76 -26.58 32.88
C THR A 47 -21.49 -25.74 33.02
N ILE A 48 -20.55 -26.19 33.88
CA ILE A 48 -19.25 -25.52 34.03
C ILE A 48 -18.44 -25.63 32.74
N ALA A 49 -18.39 -26.79 32.10
CA ALA A 49 -17.67 -26.99 30.84
C ALA A 49 -18.25 -26.10 29.72
N PHE A 50 -19.58 -26.00 29.62
CA PHE A 50 -20.25 -25.13 28.65
C PHE A 50 -19.98 -23.64 28.90
N ALA A 51 -20.00 -23.20 30.18
CA ALA A 51 -19.63 -21.83 30.55
C ALA A 51 -18.16 -21.51 30.22
N PHE A 52 -17.26 -22.49 30.41
CA PHE A 52 -15.83 -22.33 30.06
C PHE A 52 -15.60 -22.26 28.54
N ILE A 53 -16.33 -23.06 27.75
CA ILE A 53 -16.29 -23.00 26.28
C ILE A 53 -16.81 -21.64 25.80
N MET A 54 -17.90 -21.11 26.37
CA MET A 54 -18.42 -19.79 26.02
C MET A 54 -17.45 -18.66 26.38
N LEU A 55 -16.64 -18.79 27.44
CA LEU A 55 -15.61 -17.82 27.80
C LEU A 55 -14.38 -17.86 26.83
N LEU A 56 -14.12 -19.01 26.22
CA LEU A 56 -13.02 -19.16 25.25
C LEU A 56 -13.38 -18.63 23.86
N THR A 57 -14.66 -18.42 23.54
CA THR A 57 -15.10 -17.96 22.22
C THR A 57 -15.18 -16.43 22.09
N THR A 58 -14.88 -15.66 23.12
CA THR A 58 -15.10 -14.20 23.11
C THR A 58 -13.93 -13.35 22.59
N ASN A 59 -12.85 -13.95 22.08
CA ASN A 59 -11.75 -13.21 21.47
C ASN A 59 -11.57 -13.53 19.99
N VAL A 60 -12.64 -13.50 19.21
CA VAL A 60 -12.49 -13.33 17.76
C VAL A 60 -12.18 -11.86 17.53
N ASN A 61 -10.91 -11.50 17.60
CA ASN A 61 -10.47 -10.24 17.03
C ASN A 61 -10.76 -10.30 15.52
N ALA A 62 -11.90 -9.81 15.10
CA ALA A 62 -12.21 -9.64 13.71
C ALA A 62 -11.10 -8.76 13.10
N GLN A 63 -10.35 -9.31 12.14
CA GLN A 63 -9.28 -8.59 11.47
C GLN A 63 -9.87 -7.31 10.86
N LYS A 64 -9.35 -6.17 11.26
CA LYS A 64 -9.79 -4.89 10.72
C LYS A 64 -9.09 -4.66 9.39
N PHE A 65 -9.84 -4.75 8.30
CA PHE A 65 -9.35 -4.39 6.98
C PHE A 65 -9.18 -2.87 6.87
N VAL A 66 -8.11 -2.45 6.19
CA VAL A 66 -7.89 -1.04 5.85
C VAL A 66 -8.83 -0.61 4.71
N GLY A 67 -9.27 0.65 4.73
CA GLY A 67 -10.05 1.23 3.64
C GLY A 67 -9.19 1.47 2.39
N LEU A 68 -9.84 1.90 1.29
CA LEU A 68 -9.15 2.26 0.05
C LEU A 68 -8.15 3.40 0.30
N ASN A 69 -6.97 3.28 -0.31
CA ASN A 69 -5.97 4.34 -0.29
C ASN A 69 -6.47 5.56 -1.08
N LYS A 70 -6.08 6.77 -0.65
CA LYS A 70 -6.39 8.02 -1.36
C LYS A 70 -5.69 8.12 -2.72
N SER A 71 -4.59 7.41 -2.89
CA SER A 71 -3.87 7.25 -4.16
C SER A 71 -3.89 5.77 -4.50
N PRO A 72 -4.97 5.27 -5.13
CA PRO A 72 -5.10 3.84 -5.41
C PRO A 72 -4.01 3.38 -6.37
N MET A 73 -3.63 2.12 -6.24
CA MET A 73 -2.73 1.47 -7.16
C MET A 73 -3.47 1.12 -8.45
N ASP A 74 -2.79 1.32 -9.57
CA ASP A 74 -3.29 1.04 -10.91
C ASP A 74 -2.23 0.28 -11.71
N ALA A 75 -2.61 -0.26 -12.86
CA ALA A 75 -1.71 -0.95 -13.78
C ALA A 75 -2.02 -0.62 -15.22
N ALA A 76 -0.99 -0.36 -16.01
CA ALA A 76 -1.06 -0.27 -17.46
C ALA A 76 -0.18 -1.34 -18.11
N SER A 77 -0.55 -1.83 -19.29
CA SER A 77 0.21 -2.87 -19.99
C SER A 77 0.09 -2.73 -21.51
N PHE A 78 1.07 -3.25 -22.24
CA PHE A 78 1.01 -3.38 -23.69
C PHE A 78 1.23 -4.84 -24.11
N PRO A 79 0.42 -5.38 -25.03
CA PRO A 79 -0.82 -4.79 -25.57
C PRO A 79 -1.85 -4.47 -24.50
N SER A 80 -2.63 -3.38 -24.67
CA SER A 80 -3.63 -2.94 -23.69
C SER A 80 -4.93 -3.75 -23.76
N ASP A 81 -5.18 -4.50 -24.86
CA ASP A 81 -6.36 -5.35 -24.96
C ASP A 81 -6.35 -6.43 -23.88
N TYR A 82 -7.43 -6.45 -23.08
CA TYR A 82 -7.61 -7.42 -21.98
C TYR A 82 -7.68 -8.89 -22.43
N LYS A 83 -7.98 -9.15 -23.72
CA LYS A 83 -8.01 -10.50 -24.30
C LYS A 83 -6.60 -11.04 -24.61
N VAL A 84 -5.60 -10.17 -24.68
CA VAL A 84 -4.22 -10.55 -24.96
C VAL A 84 -3.48 -10.75 -23.65
N SER A 85 -3.23 -11.99 -23.27
CA SER A 85 -2.49 -12.34 -22.04
C SER A 85 -0.97 -12.21 -22.20
N ASP A 86 -0.45 -12.38 -23.42
CA ASP A 86 0.98 -12.23 -23.73
C ASP A 86 1.34 -10.75 -23.79
N LYS A 87 1.73 -10.19 -22.64
CA LYS A 87 2.13 -8.79 -22.51
C LYS A 87 3.61 -8.63 -22.80
N ALA A 88 3.97 -7.56 -23.50
CA ALA A 88 5.37 -7.19 -23.70
C ALA A 88 5.92 -6.41 -22.50
N VAL A 89 5.06 -5.56 -21.89
CA VAL A 89 5.40 -4.74 -20.74
C VAL A 89 4.16 -4.51 -19.87
N LYS A 90 4.38 -4.38 -18.57
CA LYS A 90 3.36 -3.99 -17.58
C LYS A 90 4.01 -3.07 -16.55
N ILE A 91 3.29 -2.02 -16.16
CA ILE A 91 3.68 -1.13 -15.07
C ILE A 91 2.58 -1.10 -14.02
N VAL A 92 2.98 -1.13 -12.74
CA VAL A 92 2.11 -0.97 -11.57
C VAL A 92 2.56 0.28 -10.84
N TYR A 93 1.63 1.16 -10.49
CA TYR A 93 1.95 2.47 -9.93
C TYR A 93 0.82 3.03 -9.10
N GLY A 94 1.13 3.84 -8.09
CA GLY A 94 0.11 4.59 -7.34
C GLY A 94 -0.32 5.83 -8.13
N ARG A 95 -1.61 6.18 -8.08
CA ARG A 95 -2.19 7.34 -8.78
C ARG A 95 -2.44 8.51 -7.80
N PRO A 96 -1.43 9.36 -7.55
CA PRO A 96 -1.66 10.58 -6.77
C PRO A 96 -2.60 11.53 -7.52
N GLN A 97 -3.34 12.32 -6.76
CA GLN A 97 -4.23 13.35 -7.23
C GLN A 97 -3.68 14.71 -6.86
N LEU A 98 -3.96 15.73 -7.67
CA LEU A 98 -3.56 17.11 -7.39
C LEU A 98 -4.22 17.62 -6.10
N ASN A 99 -5.52 17.43 -5.95
CA ASN A 99 -6.29 17.91 -4.81
C ASN A 99 -6.01 19.40 -4.53
N GLY A 100 -6.01 20.22 -5.59
CA GLY A 100 -5.76 21.65 -5.52
C GLY A 100 -4.29 22.09 -5.37
N ARG A 101 -3.34 21.14 -5.37
CA ARG A 101 -1.89 21.42 -5.34
C ARG A 101 -1.34 21.52 -6.76
N SER A 102 -0.25 22.27 -6.92
CA SER A 102 0.46 22.32 -8.19
C SER A 102 1.30 21.05 -8.43
N LEU A 103 1.56 20.73 -9.69
CA LEU A 103 2.46 19.64 -10.05
C LEU A 103 3.87 19.85 -9.48
N SER A 104 4.36 21.10 -9.47
CA SER A 104 5.68 21.45 -8.93
C SER A 104 5.83 21.22 -7.42
N GLU A 105 4.73 21.24 -6.65
CA GLU A 105 4.74 20.87 -5.23
C GLU A 105 4.84 19.35 -5.03
N LEU A 106 4.25 18.57 -5.94
CA LEU A 106 4.14 17.11 -5.82
C LEU A 106 5.30 16.38 -6.47
N ALA A 107 5.77 16.87 -7.60
CA ALA A 107 6.87 16.33 -8.40
C ALA A 107 7.78 17.48 -8.89
N PRO A 108 8.60 18.06 -8.00
CA PRO A 108 9.42 19.23 -8.32
C PRO A 108 10.45 18.94 -9.41
N ASN A 109 10.66 19.90 -10.31
CA ASN A 109 11.70 19.80 -11.34
C ASN A 109 13.09 19.58 -10.74
N GLY A 110 13.89 18.73 -11.38
CA GLY A 110 15.25 18.39 -10.97
C GLY A 110 15.34 17.50 -9.73
N LYS A 111 14.22 17.07 -9.15
CA LYS A 111 14.20 16.13 -8.03
C LYS A 111 13.64 14.78 -8.44
N GLN A 112 14.30 13.72 -7.97
CA GLN A 112 13.81 12.38 -8.19
C GLN A 112 12.44 12.18 -7.53
N TRP A 113 11.52 11.66 -8.31
CA TRP A 113 10.16 11.32 -7.90
C TRP A 113 9.90 9.84 -8.18
N ARG A 114 9.26 9.14 -7.23
CA ARG A 114 8.91 7.71 -7.32
C ARG A 114 7.95 7.34 -8.45
N THR A 115 7.57 8.28 -9.30
CA THR A 115 6.63 8.10 -10.43
C THR A 115 5.29 7.51 -9.98
N GLY A 116 4.76 8.08 -8.91
CA GLY A 116 3.52 7.59 -8.30
C GLY A 116 3.32 8.08 -6.89
N ALA A 117 2.63 7.27 -6.09
CA ALA A 117 2.37 7.52 -4.68
C ALA A 117 2.56 6.24 -3.87
N ASN A 118 2.97 6.39 -2.60
CA ASN A 118 3.30 5.31 -1.68
C ASN A 118 4.54 4.55 -2.15
N GLU A 119 4.38 3.33 -2.67
CA GLU A 119 5.44 2.58 -3.33
C GLU A 119 5.89 3.29 -4.62
N ALA A 120 7.13 3.10 -5.00
CA ALA A 120 7.61 3.52 -6.30
C ALA A 120 6.97 2.67 -7.41
N ALA A 121 6.82 3.24 -8.62
CA ALA A 121 6.30 2.48 -9.73
C ALA A 121 7.23 1.31 -10.09
N GLU A 122 6.65 0.15 -10.39
CA GLU A 122 7.38 -1.01 -10.88
C GLU A 122 6.95 -1.37 -12.28
N ILE A 123 7.94 -1.50 -13.19
CA ILE A 123 7.74 -1.87 -14.59
C ILE A 123 8.37 -3.25 -14.85
N THR A 124 7.59 -4.13 -15.45
CA THR A 124 8.06 -5.46 -15.85
C THR A 124 8.12 -5.51 -17.38
N PHE A 125 9.31 -5.72 -17.92
CA PHE A 125 9.52 -6.08 -19.31
C PHE A 125 9.53 -7.60 -19.44
N TYR A 126 8.57 -8.17 -20.16
CA TYR A 126 8.48 -9.62 -20.37
C TYR A 126 9.42 -10.13 -21.46
N LYS A 127 9.99 -9.21 -22.23
CA LYS A 127 11.03 -9.43 -23.24
C LYS A 127 12.00 -8.27 -23.26
N ASP A 128 13.19 -8.46 -23.86
CA ASP A 128 14.12 -7.35 -24.10
C ASP A 128 13.43 -6.26 -24.92
N MET A 129 13.56 -5.02 -24.49
CA MET A 129 12.95 -3.86 -25.18
C MET A 129 13.94 -2.71 -25.32
N THR A 130 13.69 -1.86 -26.31
CA THR A 130 14.40 -0.59 -26.46
C THR A 130 13.50 0.53 -25.96
N VAL A 131 13.93 1.27 -24.95
CA VAL A 131 13.19 2.38 -24.34
C VAL A 131 13.96 3.67 -24.61
N ALA A 132 13.35 4.61 -25.34
CA ALA A 132 13.99 5.87 -25.77
C ALA A 132 15.42 5.65 -26.33
N GLY A 133 15.61 4.62 -27.16
CA GLY A 133 16.89 4.27 -27.76
C GLY A 133 17.83 3.40 -26.91
N THR A 134 17.54 3.17 -25.64
CA THR A 134 18.37 2.35 -24.74
C THR A 134 17.79 0.94 -24.60
N LYS A 135 18.63 -0.08 -24.79
CA LYS A 135 18.22 -1.49 -24.61
C LYS A 135 18.11 -1.82 -23.14
N ILE A 136 16.97 -2.33 -22.72
CA ILE A 136 16.67 -2.83 -21.38
C ILE A 136 16.32 -4.31 -21.48
N LYS A 137 16.94 -5.13 -20.64
CA LYS A 137 16.69 -6.58 -20.59
C LYS A 137 15.31 -6.87 -20.01
N ALA A 138 14.77 -8.04 -20.35
CA ALA A 138 13.61 -8.60 -19.68
C ALA A 138 13.86 -8.67 -18.18
N GLY A 139 12.87 -8.27 -17.38
CA GLY A 139 12.98 -8.20 -15.93
C GLY A 139 12.01 -7.18 -15.34
N THR A 140 11.98 -7.12 -14.01
CA THR A 140 11.21 -6.12 -13.27
C THR A 140 12.18 -5.08 -12.69
N TYR A 141 11.80 -3.82 -12.81
CA TYR A 141 12.59 -2.68 -12.38
C TYR A 141 11.70 -1.67 -11.66
N THR A 142 12.24 -1.02 -10.65
CA THR A 142 11.62 0.22 -10.17
C THR A 142 11.83 1.32 -11.19
N MET A 143 10.77 2.04 -11.51
CA MET A 143 10.82 3.20 -12.38
C MET A 143 10.61 4.48 -11.59
N SER A 144 11.64 5.29 -11.46
CA SER A 144 11.55 6.65 -10.94
C SER A 144 11.77 7.67 -12.05
N THR A 145 11.35 8.92 -11.82
CA THR A 145 11.54 10.00 -12.79
C THR A 145 12.14 11.23 -12.14
N ILE A 146 12.87 12.02 -12.92
CA ILE A 146 13.27 13.38 -12.58
C ILE A 146 12.51 14.32 -13.51
N PRO A 147 11.45 15.00 -13.04
CA PRO A 147 10.73 15.98 -13.84
C PRO A 147 11.62 17.13 -14.28
N GLY A 148 11.35 17.66 -15.46
CA GLY A 148 11.97 18.85 -15.98
C GLY A 148 10.97 19.61 -16.88
N GLU A 149 11.30 20.84 -17.25
CA GLU A 149 10.40 21.70 -18.05
C GLU A 149 10.22 21.22 -19.48
N LYS A 150 11.32 20.74 -20.10
CA LYS A 150 11.33 20.33 -21.50
C LYS A 150 11.38 18.82 -21.70
N GLU A 151 11.89 18.11 -20.71
CA GLU A 151 12.04 16.66 -20.74
C GLU A 151 12.04 16.09 -19.32
N TRP A 152 11.61 14.86 -19.18
CA TRP A 152 11.75 14.08 -17.97
C TRP A 152 12.82 13.01 -18.16
N THR A 153 13.62 12.77 -17.13
CA THR A 153 14.52 11.61 -17.09
C THR A 153 13.79 10.46 -16.41
N LEU A 154 13.72 9.31 -17.07
CA LEU A 154 13.24 8.06 -16.47
C LEU A 154 14.44 7.23 -16.04
N ILE A 155 14.39 6.68 -14.85
CA ILE A 155 15.43 5.87 -14.24
C ILE A 155 14.85 4.49 -13.99
N PHE A 156 15.55 3.45 -14.40
CA PHE A 156 15.21 2.05 -14.16
C PHE A 156 16.26 1.47 -13.22
N SER A 157 15.82 0.97 -12.05
CA SER A 157 16.70 0.42 -11.01
C SER A 157 16.34 -1.03 -10.69
N THR A 158 17.34 -1.81 -10.30
CA THR A 158 17.14 -3.19 -9.81
C THR A 158 16.57 -3.27 -8.40
N ASP A 159 16.51 -2.17 -7.66
CA ASP A 159 15.85 -2.13 -6.36
C ASP A 159 14.34 -2.35 -6.54
N LEU A 160 13.78 -3.31 -5.82
CA LEU A 160 12.34 -3.62 -5.90
C LEU A 160 11.68 -3.44 -4.54
N ASN A 161 10.35 -3.27 -4.56
CA ASN A 161 9.52 -3.11 -3.38
C ASN A 161 9.91 -1.90 -2.53
N VAL A 162 10.38 -0.82 -3.15
CA VAL A 162 10.84 0.37 -2.44
C VAL A 162 9.68 1.33 -2.17
N TRP A 163 9.67 1.90 -0.96
CA TRP A 163 8.73 2.93 -0.57
C TRP A 163 9.28 4.32 -0.86
N GLY A 164 8.62 5.05 -1.75
CA GLY A 164 9.05 6.40 -2.11
C GLY A 164 10.33 6.41 -2.92
N SER A 165 11.17 7.40 -2.67
CA SER A 165 12.52 7.56 -3.25
C SER A 165 13.57 7.79 -2.16
N TYR A 166 13.27 7.39 -0.92
CA TYR A 166 14.10 7.71 0.25
C TYR A 166 15.40 6.90 0.32
N PHE A 167 15.41 5.70 -0.25
CA PHE A 167 16.52 4.76 -0.20
C PHE A 167 17.12 4.51 -1.60
N TYR A 168 16.94 5.46 -2.50
CA TYR A 168 17.48 5.35 -3.85
C TYR A 168 19.00 5.32 -3.83
N ASP A 169 19.57 4.34 -4.54
CA ASP A 169 21.01 4.22 -4.80
C ASP A 169 21.25 4.17 -6.31
N GLU A 170 21.99 5.16 -6.82
CA GLU A 170 22.34 5.27 -8.26
C GLU A 170 23.18 4.09 -8.75
N ALA A 171 23.89 3.40 -7.85
CA ALA A 171 24.67 2.21 -8.20
C ALA A 171 23.80 1.05 -8.71
N ASN A 172 22.50 1.06 -8.38
CA ASN A 172 21.55 0.05 -8.82
C ASN A 172 20.79 0.42 -10.11
N ASP A 173 21.14 1.56 -10.74
CA ASP A 173 20.53 1.96 -12.02
C ASP A 173 21.03 1.09 -13.15
N VAL A 174 20.10 0.57 -13.95
CA VAL A 174 20.40 -0.17 -15.18
C VAL A 174 20.29 0.70 -16.42
N ALA A 175 19.47 1.74 -16.37
CA ALA A 175 19.32 2.70 -17.46
C ALA A 175 18.74 4.04 -16.96
N ARG A 176 19.17 5.12 -17.64
CA ARG A 176 18.56 6.44 -17.57
C ARG A 176 18.25 6.90 -18.99
N VAL A 177 17.02 7.27 -19.24
CA VAL A 177 16.57 7.74 -20.55
C VAL A 177 15.81 9.05 -20.39
N THR A 178 15.84 9.88 -21.42
CA THR A 178 15.09 11.14 -21.46
C THR A 178 13.90 11.03 -22.42
N ALA A 179 12.82 11.68 -22.06
CA ALA A 179 11.61 11.77 -22.85
C ALA A 179 11.09 13.21 -22.84
N LYS A 180 10.72 13.71 -24.01
CA LYS A 180 10.24 15.08 -24.18
C LYS A 180 8.89 15.29 -23.50
N THR A 181 8.70 16.47 -22.95
CA THR A 181 7.42 16.93 -22.41
C THR A 181 6.67 17.75 -23.45
N THR A 182 5.36 17.63 -23.44
CA THR A 182 4.41 18.51 -24.12
C THR A 182 3.34 18.97 -23.14
N MET A 183 2.70 20.09 -23.46
CA MET A 183 1.60 20.63 -22.66
C MET A 183 0.27 20.34 -23.35
N SER A 184 -0.70 19.91 -22.59
CA SER A 184 -2.09 19.73 -23.00
C SER A 184 -2.95 20.89 -22.48
N ASP A 185 -3.99 21.22 -23.20
CA ASP A 185 -5.01 22.18 -22.71
C ASP A 185 -5.83 21.56 -21.57
N GLU A 186 -5.99 20.24 -21.56
CA GLU A 186 -6.72 19.48 -20.54
C GLU A 186 -5.81 19.09 -19.37
N SER A 187 -6.23 19.46 -18.15
CA SER A 187 -5.57 19.04 -16.91
C SER A 187 -6.07 17.68 -16.46
N LEU A 188 -5.15 16.77 -16.14
CA LEU A 188 -5.45 15.48 -15.49
C LEU A 188 -5.27 15.61 -13.99
N GLU A 189 -6.37 15.45 -13.25
CA GLU A 189 -6.38 15.47 -11.78
C GLU A 189 -5.53 14.35 -11.18
N ALA A 190 -5.65 13.13 -11.72
CA ALA A 190 -4.91 11.97 -11.25
C ALA A 190 -3.76 11.63 -12.20
N PHE A 191 -2.57 11.43 -11.66
CA PHE A 191 -1.45 10.87 -12.42
C PHE A 191 -1.85 9.59 -13.14
N SER A 192 -1.51 9.48 -14.41
CA SER A 192 -1.92 8.37 -15.27
C SER A 192 -0.78 7.92 -16.18
N ILE A 193 -0.68 6.61 -16.36
CA ILE A 193 0.21 5.97 -17.34
C ILE A 193 -0.66 5.14 -18.29
N MET A 194 -0.35 5.22 -19.58
CA MET A 194 -0.99 4.40 -20.61
C MET A 194 0.00 4.01 -21.70
N PHE A 195 -0.36 3.02 -22.51
CA PHE A 195 0.36 2.68 -23.74
C PHE A 195 -0.54 2.96 -24.93
N ASP A 196 0.04 3.54 -25.97
CA ASP A 196 -0.64 3.75 -27.25
C ASP A 196 -0.67 2.46 -28.11
N GLU A 197 -1.30 2.53 -29.27
CA GLU A 197 -1.38 1.41 -30.21
C GLU A 197 -0.03 0.94 -30.76
N LYS A 198 0.99 1.81 -30.76
CA LYS A 198 2.36 1.50 -31.18
C LYS A 198 3.21 0.92 -30.06
N GLY A 199 2.69 0.95 -28.84
CA GLY A 199 3.38 0.48 -27.63
C GLY A 199 4.23 1.55 -26.94
N ASN A 200 4.16 2.82 -27.36
CA ASN A 200 4.82 3.90 -26.64
C ASN A 200 4.12 4.12 -25.30
N MET A 201 4.89 4.38 -24.25
CA MET A 201 4.36 4.70 -22.94
C MET A 201 4.14 6.20 -22.81
N HIS A 202 2.97 6.58 -22.31
CA HIS A 202 2.59 7.97 -22.03
C HIS A 202 2.36 8.16 -20.54
N LEU A 203 2.99 9.19 -19.97
CA LEU A 203 2.73 9.65 -18.62
C LEU A 203 2.00 10.99 -18.70
N GLY A 204 0.96 11.16 -17.90
CA GLY A 204 0.18 12.38 -17.87
C GLY A 204 -0.19 12.78 -16.43
N TRP A 205 0.04 14.06 -16.09
CA TRP A 205 -0.43 14.66 -14.86
C TRP A 205 -0.55 16.16 -15.00
N ASP A 206 -1.60 16.75 -14.43
CA ASP A 206 -1.97 18.14 -14.73
C ASP A 206 -1.99 18.35 -16.24
N LYS A 207 -1.36 19.38 -16.74
CA LYS A 207 -1.22 19.66 -18.19
C LYS A 207 0.01 19.03 -18.83
N VAL A 208 0.89 18.41 -18.05
CA VAL A 208 2.12 17.79 -18.57
C VAL A 208 1.82 16.42 -19.18
N ARG A 209 2.40 16.18 -20.36
CA ARG A 209 2.40 14.89 -21.05
C ARG A 209 3.83 14.53 -21.40
N VAL A 210 4.21 13.29 -21.14
CA VAL A 210 5.54 12.75 -21.45
C VAL A 210 5.34 11.52 -22.32
N GLU A 211 5.96 11.49 -23.49
CA GLU A 211 5.94 10.34 -24.40
C GLU A 211 7.29 9.64 -24.41
N VAL A 212 7.28 8.35 -24.12
CA VAL A 212 8.45 7.48 -24.07
C VAL A 212 8.33 6.45 -25.20
N THR A 213 9.17 6.58 -26.23
CA THR A 213 9.18 5.62 -27.34
C THR A 213 9.68 4.27 -26.86
N MET A 214 8.98 3.21 -27.27
CA MET A 214 9.31 1.83 -26.88
C MET A 214 9.24 0.92 -28.12
N MET A 215 10.21 0.02 -28.26
CA MET A 215 10.33 -0.93 -29.37
C MET A 215 10.77 -2.31 -28.86
#